data_a83a4b808d1bf5e4bef7b262cf16a66c
#
_entry.id   a83a4b808d1bf5e4bef7b262cf16a66c
#
_cell.length_a   1.000
_cell.length_b   1.000
_cell.length_c   1.000
_cell.angle_alpha   90.00
_cell.angle_beta   90.00
_cell.angle_gamma   90.00
#
_symmetry.space_group_name_H-M   'P 1'
#
loop_
_entity.id
_entity.type
_entity.pdbx_description
1 polymer ?
#
loop_
_entity_poly.entity_id
_entity_poly.type
_entity_poly.pdbx_seq_one_letter_code
_entity_poly.pdbx_strand_id
1 'polypeptide(L)'
;MNKVVLVGRLTRDPEVRYSQGDNATAVARYTLAVDRRFRRDGEPTADFIPCVIFGRSAEFAEKYFHQGMRVSISGRIQTGSYTNKDGVKVYTTEVIVEEQEFAESRAEAEANRASFQRQSAQIGRASCRERV
;
A
#
# COMPACT_ATOMS: atom_id res chain seq x y z
N MET A 1 10.51 20.52 -7.32
CA MET A 1 10.78 19.39 -6.38
C MET A 1 9.55 18.51 -6.31
N ASN A 2 9.72 17.22 -6.49
CA ASN A 2 8.61 16.25 -6.41
C ASN A 2 8.94 15.26 -5.30
N LYS A 3 8.40 15.49 -4.13
CA LYS A 3 8.69 14.70 -2.95
C LYS A 3 7.42 14.46 -2.14
N VAL A 4 7.19 13.20 -1.80
CA VAL A 4 6.03 12.78 -1.01
C VAL A 4 6.53 11.97 0.17
N VAL A 5 5.97 12.22 1.34
CA VAL A 5 6.20 11.43 2.55
C VAL A 5 4.85 11.04 3.10
N LEU A 6 4.61 9.74 3.26
CA LEU A 6 3.34 9.21 3.72
C LEU A 6 3.55 8.18 4.81
N VAL A 7 2.65 8.16 5.77
CA VAL A 7 2.55 7.11 6.77
C VAL A 7 1.14 6.56 6.70
N GLY A 8 1.02 5.26 6.51
CA GLY A 8 -0.29 4.63 6.38
C GLY A 8 -0.21 3.13 6.61
N ARG A 9 -1.37 2.47 6.49
CA ARG A 9 -1.47 1.02 6.65
C ARG A 9 -1.71 0.36 5.31
N LEU A 10 -1.09 -0.78 5.10
CA LEU A 10 -1.33 -1.57 3.90
C LEU A 10 -2.77 -2.08 3.91
N THR A 11 -3.47 -1.87 2.80
CA THR A 11 -4.85 -2.33 2.64
C THR A 11 -4.92 -3.82 2.33
N ARG A 12 -3.83 -4.36 1.79
CA ARG A 12 -3.67 -5.79 1.46
C ARG A 12 -2.20 -6.10 1.35
N ASP A 13 -1.88 -7.38 1.23
CA ASP A 13 -0.50 -7.80 1.00
C ASP A 13 0.02 -7.21 -0.32
N PRO A 14 1.31 -6.84 -0.39
CA PRO A 14 1.87 -6.34 -1.64
C PRO A 14 1.76 -7.35 -2.76
N GLU A 15 1.40 -6.87 -3.94
CA GLU A 15 1.39 -7.67 -5.15
C GLU A 15 2.74 -7.51 -5.84
N VAL A 16 3.47 -8.61 -6.00
CA VAL A 16 4.82 -8.56 -6.56
C VAL A 16 4.85 -9.27 -7.89
N ARG A 17 5.46 -8.62 -8.86
CA ARG A 17 5.69 -9.20 -10.19
C ARG A 17 7.14 -9.02 -10.56
N TYR A 18 7.65 -9.93 -11.36
CA TYR A 18 9.01 -9.86 -11.86
C TYR A 18 8.97 -9.56 -13.34
N SER A 19 9.79 -8.61 -13.78
CA SER A 19 9.91 -8.29 -15.19
C SER A 19 10.57 -9.46 -15.92
N GLN A 20 10.17 -9.69 -17.18
CA GLN A 20 10.78 -10.72 -18.00
C GLN A 20 12.03 -10.17 -18.67
N GLY A 21 13.08 -10.99 -18.76
CA GLY A 21 14.32 -10.60 -19.39
C GLY A 21 15.55 -11.03 -18.59
N ASP A 22 16.73 -10.74 -19.12
CA ASP A 22 17.99 -11.15 -18.50
C ASP A 22 18.24 -10.48 -17.15
N ASN A 23 17.65 -9.30 -16.95
CA ASN A 23 17.71 -8.57 -15.68
C ASN A 23 16.31 -8.45 -15.08
N ALA A 24 15.79 -9.58 -14.57
CA ALA A 24 14.48 -9.57 -13.94
C ALA A 24 14.47 -8.63 -12.73
N THR A 25 13.60 -7.63 -12.77
CA THR A 25 13.45 -6.66 -11.68
C THR A 25 12.12 -6.89 -11.00
N ALA A 26 12.14 -6.99 -9.68
CA ALA A 26 10.91 -7.11 -8.90
C ALA A 26 10.19 -5.78 -8.87
N VAL A 27 8.87 -5.82 -9.02
CA VAL A 27 7.99 -4.65 -8.92
C VAL A 27 6.90 -5.01 -7.93
N ALA A 28 6.83 -4.28 -6.83
CA ALA A 28 5.78 -4.48 -5.83
C ALA A 28 4.80 -3.32 -5.89
N ARG A 29 3.52 -3.65 -5.82
CA ARG A 29 2.45 -2.67 -5.75
C ARG A 29 1.64 -2.89 -4.49
N TYR A 30 1.38 -1.83 -3.77
CA TYR A 30 0.51 -1.88 -2.61
C TYR A 30 -0.22 -0.55 -2.47
N THR A 31 -1.32 -0.59 -1.75
CA THR A 31 -2.13 0.60 -1.49
C THR A 31 -2.06 0.93 -0.01
N LEU A 32 -1.74 2.17 0.31
CA LEU A 32 -1.72 2.65 1.69
C LEU A 32 -3.00 3.39 2.01
N ALA A 33 -3.58 3.09 3.16
CA ALA A 33 -4.66 3.86 3.73
C ALA A 33 -4.03 4.92 4.63
N VAL A 34 -4.07 6.16 4.17
CA VAL A 34 -3.48 7.29 4.87
C VAL A 34 -4.61 8.08 5.52
N ASP A 35 -4.58 8.17 6.85
CA ASP A 35 -5.63 8.87 7.58
C ASP A 35 -5.64 10.35 7.24
N ARG A 36 -6.84 10.89 7.07
CA ARG A 36 -7.02 12.32 6.88
C ARG A 36 -6.86 13.03 8.21
N ARG A 37 -6.20 14.18 8.19
CA ARG A 37 -5.98 14.96 9.40
C ARG A 37 -7.27 15.51 9.97
N PHE A 38 -8.19 15.93 9.11
CA PHE A 38 -9.50 16.43 9.49
C PHE A 38 -10.58 15.52 8.91
N ARG A 39 -11.50 15.10 9.77
CA ARG A 39 -12.59 14.22 9.39
C ARG A 39 -13.90 14.97 9.50
N ARG A 40 -14.73 14.85 8.47
CA ARG A 40 -16.09 15.40 8.49
C ARG A 40 -17.07 14.24 8.41
N ASP A 41 -18.23 14.42 9.03
CA ASP A 41 -19.28 13.40 8.96
C ASP A 41 -19.68 13.15 7.51
N GLY A 42 -19.78 11.87 7.15
CA GLY A 42 -20.13 11.45 5.80
C GLY A 42 -19.00 11.44 4.79
N GLU A 43 -17.80 11.85 5.16
CA GLU A 43 -16.63 11.78 4.29
C GLU A 43 -15.73 10.60 4.65
N PRO A 44 -14.95 10.11 3.69
CA PRO A 44 -13.95 9.08 3.99
C PRO A 44 -12.96 9.55 5.04
N THR A 45 -12.56 8.65 5.93
CA THR A 45 -11.59 8.96 6.97
C THR A 45 -10.15 8.77 6.54
N ALA A 46 -9.95 8.12 5.39
CA ALA A 46 -8.62 7.83 4.87
C ALA A 46 -8.61 7.98 3.35
N ASP A 47 -7.44 8.30 2.84
CA ASP A 47 -7.18 8.30 1.41
C ASP A 47 -6.40 7.05 1.06
N PHE A 48 -6.79 6.39 -0.03
CA PHE A 48 -6.14 5.19 -0.51
C PHE A 48 -5.16 5.56 -1.61
N ILE A 49 -3.88 5.40 -1.33
CA ILE A 49 -2.81 5.87 -2.20
C ILE A 49 -2.10 4.67 -2.81
N PRO A 50 -2.17 4.49 -4.14
CA PRO A 50 -1.43 3.42 -4.80
C PRO A 50 0.06 3.72 -4.82
N CYS A 51 0.86 2.73 -4.45
CA CYS A 51 2.31 2.85 -4.36
C CYS A 51 2.98 1.76 -5.17
N VAL A 52 4.09 2.10 -5.79
CA VAL A 52 4.90 1.17 -6.59
C VAL A 52 6.34 1.28 -6.13
N ILE A 53 6.98 0.14 -5.94
CA ILE A 53 8.39 0.10 -5.58
C ILE A 53 9.10 -0.97 -6.42
N PHE A 54 10.37 -0.73 -6.74
CA PHE A 54 11.15 -1.57 -7.64
C PHE A 54 12.37 -2.15 -6.96
N GLY A 55 12.88 -3.25 -7.49
CA GLY A 55 14.16 -3.83 -7.13
C GLY A 55 14.14 -4.54 -5.78
N ARG A 56 15.25 -4.43 -5.06
CA ARG A 56 15.40 -5.10 -3.76
C ARG A 56 14.37 -4.65 -2.74
N SER A 57 13.98 -3.41 -2.80
CA SER A 57 12.95 -2.89 -1.92
C SER A 57 11.60 -3.55 -2.16
N ALA A 58 11.32 -3.93 -3.42
CA ALA A 58 10.12 -4.68 -3.75
C ALA A 58 10.17 -6.09 -3.14
N GLU A 59 11.32 -6.73 -3.21
CA GLU A 59 11.51 -8.04 -2.57
C GLU A 59 11.37 -7.96 -1.05
N PHE A 60 11.89 -6.89 -0.46
CA PHE A 60 11.73 -6.63 0.97
C PHE A 60 10.25 -6.49 1.34
N ALA A 61 9.49 -5.75 0.55
CA ALA A 61 8.06 -5.58 0.78
C ALA A 61 7.32 -6.93 0.70
N GLU A 62 7.69 -7.76 -0.27
CA GLU A 62 7.10 -9.09 -0.41
C GLU A 62 7.30 -9.94 0.85
N LYS A 63 8.48 -9.88 1.43
CA LYS A 63 8.81 -10.71 2.58
C LYS A 63 8.25 -10.18 3.90
N TYR A 64 8.25 -8.88 4.07
CA TYR A 64 8.04 -8.28 5.40
C TYR A 64 6.78 -7.43 5.53
N PHE A 65 6.21 -6.99 4.42
CA PHE A 65 5.01 -6.16 4.47
C PHE A 65 3.76 -7.01 4.35
N HIS A 66 2.80 -6.77 5.23
CA HIS A 66 1.55 -7.51 5.26
C HIS A 66 0.37 -6.56 5.46
N GLN A 67 -0.81 -7.03 5.10
CA GLN A 67 -2.05 -6.30 5.30
C GLN A 67 -2.18 -5.82 6.74
N GLY A 68 -2.56 -4.57 6.91
CA GLY A 68 -2.76 -3.95 8.22
C GLY A 68 -1.50 -3.36 8.85
N MET A 69 -0.34 -3.63 8.28
CA MET A 69 0.93 -3.13 8.80
C MET A 69 1.09 -1.64 8.49
N ARG A 70 1.58 -0.87 9.47
CA ARG A 70 1.84 0.55 9.29
C ARG A 70 3.27 0.73 8.77
N VAL A 71 3.38 1.48 7.70
CA VAL A 71 4.67 1.76 7.07
C VAL A 71 4.80 3.24 6.76
N SER A 72 6.04 3.70 6.70
CA SER A 72 6.38 5.05 6.27
C SER A 72 7.10 4.94 4.94
N ILE A 73 6.67 5.75 3.98
CA ILE A 73 7.30 5.76 2.67
C ILE A 73 7.68 7.18 2.28
N SER A 74 8.70 7.28 1.48
CA SER A 74 9.01 8.52 0.79
C SER A 74 9.28 8.23 -0.67
N GLY A 75 8.92 9.15 -1.53
CA GLY A 75 9.07 8.98 -2.96
C GLY A 75 8.56 10.18 -3.73
N ARG A 76 8.08 9.95 -4.93
CA ARG A 76 7.59 10.99 -5.82
C ARG A 76 6.25 10.60 -6.42
N ILE A 77 5.47 11.60 -6.78
CA ILE A 77 4.21 11.39 -7.48
C ILE A 77 4.51 11.20 -8.97
N GLN A 78 3.92 10.18 -9.54
CA GLN A 78 3.98 9.96 -10.97
C GLN A 78 2.57 9.84 -11.51
N THR A 79 2.27 10.61 -12.54
CA THR A 79 0.98 10.54 -13.22
C THR A 79 1.14 9.85 -14.57
N GLY A 80 0.08 9.21 -15.00
CA GLY A 80 0.07 8.55 -16.29
C GLY A 80 -1.36 8.51 -16.82
N SER A 81 -1.52 7.89 -17.97
CA SER A 81 -2.84 7.70 -18.55
C SER A 81 -2.84 6.49 -19.45
N TYR A 82 -4.02 5.90 -19.61
CA TYR A 82 -4.23 4.83 -20.58
C TYR A 82 -5.64 4.96 -21.15
N THR A 83 -5.84 4.36 -22.31
CA THR A 83 -7.16 4.31 -22.92
C THR A 83 -7.82 2.98 -22.58
N ASN A 84 -9.00 3.04 -21.98
CA ASN A 84 -9.72 1.82 -21.62
C ASN A 84 -10.41 1.22 -22.84
N LYS A 85 -11.13 0.11 -22.63
CA LYS A 85 -11.83 -0.61 -23.72
C LYS A 85 -12.91 0.22 -24.37
N ASP A 86 -13.46 1.19 -23.66
CA ASP A 86 -14.51 2.07 -24.18
C ASP A 86 -13.95 3.28 -24.94
N GLY A 87 -12.65 3.36 -25.09
CA GLY A 87 -12.00 4.47 -25.78
C GLY A 87 -11.85 5.72 -24.93
N VAL A 88 -12.15 5.65 -23.64
CA VAL A 88 -12.04 6.78 -22.71
C VAL A 88 -10.65 6.81 -22.10
N LYS A 89 -10.04 8.00 -22.09
CA LYS A 89 -8.74 8.19 -21.49
C LYS A 89 -8.86 8.22 -19.96
N VAL A 90 -8.16 7.31 -19.30
CA VAL A 90 -8.15 7.20 -17.83
C VAL A 90 -6.82 7.71 -17.32
N TYR A 91 -6.87 8.64 -16.38
CA TYR A 91 -5.67 9.20 -15.75
C TYR A 91 -5.34 8.44 -14.48
N THR A 92 -4.07 8.18 -14.27
CA THR A 92 -3.59 7.48 -13.09
C THR A 92 -2.64 8.37 -12.30
N THR A 93 -2.66 8.23 -10.98
CA THR A 93 -1.74 8.91 -10.08
C THR A 93 -1.24 7.89 -9.08
N GLU A 94 0.06 7.72 -9.01
CA GLU A 94 0.65 6.78 -8.06
C GLU A 94 1.93 7.35 -7.48
N VAL A 95 2.36 6.80 -6.34
CA VAL A 95 3.60 7.20 -5.70
C VAL A 95 4.66 6.16 -6.04
N ILE A 96 5.75 6.63 -6.64
CA ILE A 96 6.91 5.78 -6.87
C ILE A 96 7.77 5.87 -5.61
N VAL A 97 7.79 4.79 -4.86
CA VAL A 97 8.46 4.74 -3.57
C VAL A 97 9.97 4.64 -3.74
N GLU A 98 10.68 5.54 -3.08
CA GLU A 98 12.14 5.54 -3.08
C GLU A 98 12.69 4.93 -1.80
N GLU A 99 12.01 5.19 -0.68
CA GLU A 99 12.38 4.62 0.61
C GLU A 99 11.13 4.14 1.34
N GLN A 100 11.26 3.06 2.08
CA GLN A 100 10.17 2.53 2.88
C GLN A 100 10.72 1.99 4.21
N GLU A 101 9.98 2.21 5.28
CA GLU A 101 10.37 1.80 6.62
C GLU A 101 9.15 1.35 7.42
N PHE A 102 9.38 0.53 8.42
CA PHE A 102 8.33 0.20 9.38
C PHE A 102 8.01 1.43 10.22
N ALA A 103 6.75 1.74 10.36
CA ALA A 103 6.28 2.86 11.18
C ALA A 103 5.64 2.40 12.48
N GLU A 104 5.91 1.15 12.86
CA GLU A 104 5.44 0.59 14.12
C GLU A 104 6.52 -0.32 14.70
N SER A 105 6.49 -0.52 16.01
CA SER A 105 7.43 -1.40 16.66
C SER A 105 7.17 -2.85 16.28
N ARG A 106 8.18 -3.70 16.44
CA ARG A 106 8.03 -5.13 16.17
C ARG A 106 6.91 -5.75 17.00
N ALA A 107 6.80 -5.33 18.25
CA ALA A 107 5.74 -5.82 19.14
C ALA A 107 4.36 -5.38 18.66
N GLU A 108 4.23 -4.13 18.20
CA GLU A 108 2.97 -3.66 17.64
C GLU A 108 2.59 -4.40 16.37
N ALA A 109 3.57 -4.66 15.51
CA ALA A 109 3.33 -5.40 14.28
C ALA A 109 2.81 -6.81 14.57
N GLU A 110 3.42 -7.49 15.53
CA GLU A 110 2.99 -8.83 15.93
C GLU A 110 1.59 -8.81 16.57
N ALA A 111 1.32 -7.83 17.42
CA ALA A 111 0.02 -7.67 18.06
C ALA A 111 -1.07 -7.39 17.03
N ASN A 112 -0.80 -6.53 16.06
CA ASN A 112 -1.74 -6.22 14.99
C ASN A 112 -2.01 -7.43 14.11
N ARG A 113 -1.01 -8.21 13.79
CA ARG A 113 -1.18 -9.44 13.01
C ARG A 113 -2.05 -10.45 13.76
N ALA A 114 -1.77 -10.66 15.04
CA ALA A 114 -2.54 -11.59 15.86
C ALA A 114 -3.99 -11.15 15.97
N SER A 115 -4.23 -9.87 16.21
CA SER A 115 -5.57 -9.30 16.30
C SER A 115 -6.31 -9.46 14.98
N PHE A 116 -5.66 -9.18 13.87
CA PHE A 116 -6.24 -9.30 12.55
C PHE A 116 -6.63 -10.76 12.23
N GLN A 117 -5.76 -11.70 12.54
CA GLN A 117 -6.03 -13.12 12.33
C GLN A 117 -7.18 -13.62 13.19
N ARG A 118 -7.25 -13.19 14.45
CA ARG A 118 -8.35 -13.56 15.33
C ARG A 118 -9.69 -13.06 14.81
N GLN A 119 -9.74 -11.86 14.32
CA GLN A 119 -10.96 -11.29 13.75
C GLN A 119 -11.39 -12.03 12.49
N SER A 120 -10.44 -12.38 11.64
CA SER A 120 -10.72 -13.19 10.46
C SER A 120 -11.36 -14.52 10.83
N ALA A 121 -10.88 -15.16 11.90
CA ALA A 121 -11.40 -16.45 12.34
C ALA A 121 -12.77 -16.36 12.99
N GLN A 122 -13.03 -15.30 13.75
CA GLN A 122 -14.25 -15.19 14.56
C GLN A 122 -15.43 -14.58 13.80
N ILE A 123 -15.20 -13.56 13.03
CA ILE A 123 -16.25 -12.70 12.48
C ILE A 123 -16.47 -12.95 11.00
N GLY A 124 -15.55 -13.61 10.38
CA GLY A 124 -15.59 -13.83 8.96
C GLY A 124 -14.90 -12.71 8.18
N ARG A 125 -14.96 -12.83 6.88
CA ARG A 125 -14.11 -12.06 6.00
C ARG A 125 -14.53 -10.61 5.79
N ALA A 126 -15.81 -10.34 5.93
CA ALA A 126 -16.33 -9.01 5.65
C ALA A 126 -15.77 -7.95 6.59
N SER A 127 -15.66 -8.25 7.88
CA SER A 127 -15.14 -7.30 8.85
C SER A 127 -13.65 -7.01 8.66
N CYS A 128 -12.91 -7.92 8.09
CA CYS A 128 -11.48 -7.69 7.81
C CYS A 128 -11.28 -6.61 6.76
N ARG A 129 -12.19 -6.51 5.80
CA ARG A 129 -12.08 -5.53 4.72
C ARG A 129 -12.33 -4.11 5.17
N GLU A 130 -13.15 -3.95 6.18
CA GLU A 130 -13.54 -2.63 6.66
C GLU A 130 -12.50 -1.98 7.55
N ARG A 131 -11.52 -2.73 7.99
CA ARG A 131 -10.56 -2.26 8.97
C ARG A 131 -9.33 -1.60 8.41
N VAL A 132 -9.19 -1.61 7.16
CA VAL A 132 -7.99 -1.08 6.54
C VAL A 132 -7.99 0.42 6.38
#